data_14a9f31323b885ba8fff62aeff7c27bc
#
_entry.id   14a9f31323b885ba8fff62aeff7c27bc
#
_cell.length_a   1.000
_cell.length_b   1.000
_cell.length_c   1.000
_cell.angle_alpha   90.00
_cell.angle_beta   90.00
_cell.angle_gamma   90.00
#
_symmetry.space_group_name_H-M   'P 1'
#
loop_
_entity.id
_entity.type
_entity.pdbx_description
1 polymer ?
#
loop_
_entity_poly.entity_id
_entity_poly.type
_entity_poly.pdbx_seq_one_letter_code
_entity_poly.pdbx_strand_id
1 'polypeptide(L)'
;MKKVILSAIMLLGLAFSSQAQDISKNALGLRIGDNDGFGGEISYQRGLSKNNRLEFDLGWRNSKNVDAFKLVGLYQWVWNIEGGFNWYAGVGAGVGSWSFENKDVKEDGSFVLAAGDIGIEYNFDFPLQLSLDFRPELYFGGDYADFRDGFGPDIALGIRYR
;
A
#
# COMPACT_ATOMS: atom_id res chain seq x y z
N MET A 1 -6.54 33.08 -8.39
CA MET A 1 -6.33 31.87 -9.22
C MET A 1 -6.10 30.61 -8.37
N LYS A 2 -5.19 30.57 -7.39
CA LYS A 2 -4.95 29.38 -6.54
C LYS A 2 -6.19 28.88 -5.77
N LYS A 3 -7.01 29.79 -5.24
CA LYS A 3 -8.24 29.44 -4.51
C LYS A 3 -9.34 28.86 -5.42
N VAL A 4 -9.40 29.30 -6.67
CA VAL A 4 -10.35 28.79 -7.67
C VAL A 4 -9.97 27.39 -8.13
N ILE A 5 -8.66 27.12 -8.28
CA ILE A 5 -8.15 25.78 -8.61
C ILE A 5 -8.43 24.79 -7.46
N LEU A 6 -8.22 25.22 -6.22
CA LEU A 6 -8.52 24.39 -5.04
C LEU A 6 -10.01 24.07 -4.92
N SER A 7 -10.87 25.07 -5.19
CA SER A 7 -12.32 24.87 -5.19
C SER A 7 -12.79 24.00 -6.35
N ALA A 8 -12.16 24.08 -7.51
CA ALA A 8 -12.46 23.24 -8.66
C ALA A 8 -12.06 21.79 -8.40
N ILE A 9 -10.91 21.55 -7.75
CA ILE A 9 -10.46 20.20 -7.34
C ILE A 9 -11.40 19.63 -6.29
N MET A 10 -11.88 20.44 -5.36
CA MET A 10 -12.84 20.01 -4.32
C MET A 10 -14.22 19.70 -4.90
N LEU A 11 -14.67 20.47 -5.88
CA LEU A 11 -15.94 20.24 -6.60
C LEU A 11 -15.86 19.03 -7.55
N LEU A 12 -14.72 18.78 -8.18
CA LEU A 12 -14.49 17.55 -8.95
C LEU A 12 -14.52 16.32 -8.05
N GLY A 13 -13.98 16.39 -6.84
CA GLY A 13 -14.05 15.30 -5.85
C GLY A 13 -15.47 14.96 -5.38
N LEU A 14 -16.40 15.93 -5.43
CA LEU A 14 -17.80 15.72 -5.03
C LEU A 14 -18.70 15.24 -6.17
N ALA A 15 -18.29 15.40 -7.43
CA ALA A 15 -19.09 15.01 -8.61
C ALA A 15 -19.02 13.50 -8.92
N PHE A 16 -18.10 12.75 -8.32
CA PHE A 16 -17.97 11.31 -8.52
C PHE A 16 -18.74 10.45 -7.50
N SER A 17 -19.73 11.00 -6.83
CA SER A 17 -20.57 10.27 -5.90
C SER A 17 -21.76 9.64 -6.63
N SER A 18 -21.55 8.66 -7.50
CA SER A 18 -22.67 7.80 -7.94
C SER A 18 -22.20 6.69 -8.87
N GLN A 19 -21.87 5.61 -8.31
CA GLN A 19 -22.26 4.23 -8.67
C GLN A 19 -21.50 3.32 -7.72
N ALA A 20 -22.17 2.85 -6.70
CA ALA A 20 -21.60 1.95 -5.74
C ALA A 20 -21.31 0.61 -6.43
N GLN A 21 -20.10 0.45 -6.94
CA GLN A 21 -19.55 -0.87 -7.14
C GLN A 21 -19.21 -1.39 -5.75
N ASP A 22 -19.87 -2.47 -5.33
CA ASP A 22 -19.61 -3.05 -4.03
C ASP A 22 -18.15 -3.53 -3.96
N ILE A 23 -17.39 -2.93 -3.06
CA ILE A 23 -16.04 -3.40 -2.73
C ILE A 23 -16.14 -4.85 -2.33
N SER A 24 -15.28 -5.70 -2.88
CA SER A 24 -15.26 -7.12 -2.53
C SER A 24 -15.09 -7.31 -1.03
N LYS A 25 -15.87 -8.20 -0.45
CA LYS A 25 -15.81 -8.48 0.98
C LYS A 25 -14.41 -8.95 1.41
N ASN A 26 -13.77 -9.73 0.55
CA ASN A 26 -12.39 -10.18 0.71
C ASN A 26 -11.70 -10.19 -0.64
N ALA A 27 -10.42 -9.83 -0.67
CA ALA A 27 -9.56 -10.07 -1.80
C ALA A 27 -8.17 -10.48 -1.28
N LEU A 28 -7.58 -11.49 -1.88
CA LEU A 28 -6.28 -12.03 -1.50
C LEU A 28 -5.40 -12.15 -2.73
N GLY A 29 -4.16 -11.76 -2.63
CA GLY A 29 -3.24 -11.84 -3.74
C GLY A 29 -1.82 -11.42 -3.41
N LEU A 30 -1.17 -10.88 -4.42
CA LEU A 30 0.21 -10.44 -4.35
C LEU A 30 0.27 -8.96 -4.74
N ARG A 31 1.16 -8.25 -4.08
CA ARG A 31 1.61 -6.91 -4.44
C ARG A 31 3.10 -7.00 -4.76
N ILE A 32 3.49 -6.54 -5.96
CA ILE A 32 4.85 -6.69 -6.50
C ILE A 32 5.39 -5.30 -6.77
N GLY A 33 6.36 -4.89 -6.00
CA GLY A 33 7.15 -3.66 -6.11
C GLY A 33 8.56 -3.94 -5.63
N ASP A 34 9.49 -3.05 -5.85
CA ASP A 34 10.89 -3.27 -5.43
C ASP A 34 11.58 -2.00 -4.91
N ASN A 35 10.87 -0.89 -4.87
CA ASN A 35 11.47 0.37 -4.46
C ASN A 35 11.79 0.42 -2.96
N ASP A 36 11.07 -0.35 -2.14
CA ASP A 36 11.31 -0.50 -0.71
C ASP A 36 12.27 -1.66 -0.38
N GLY A 37 12.63 -2.46 -1.39
CA GLY A 37 13.56 -3.59 -1.27
C GLY A 37 12.93 -4.89 -0.78
N PHE A 38 11.59 -4.96 -0.64
CA PHE A 38 10.89 -6.19 -0.25
C PHE A 38 10.46 -7.03 -1.45
N GLY A 39 10.35 -6.45 -2.65
CA GLY A 39 10.10 -7.15 -3.91
C GLY A 39 8.68 -7.65 -4.09
N GLY A 40 8.20 -8.49 -3.18
CA GLY A 40 6.85 -9.06 -3.21
C GLY A 40 6.23 -9.13 -1.82
N GLU A 41 4.93 -8.87 -1.77
CA GLU A 41 4.13 -8.89 -0.56
C GLU A 41 2.87 -9.75 -0.79
N ILE A 42 2.45 -10.50 0.22
CA ILE A 42 1.10 -11.06 0.25
C ILE A 42 0.17 -9.93 0.68
N SER A 43 -0.86 -9.69 -0.11
CA SER A 43 -1.82 -8.62 0.09
C SER A 43 -3.21 -9.18 0.34
N TYR A 44 -3.83 -8.74 1.43
CA TYR A 44 -5.20 -9.09 1.79
C TYR A 44 -6.04 -7.83 2.00
N GLN A 45 -7.17 -7.77 1.33
CA GLN A 45 -8.14 -6.68 1.47
C GLN A 45 -9.43 -7.18 2.13
N ARG A 46 -9.97 -6.38 3.05
CA ARG A 46 -11.27 -6.59 3.71
C ARG A 46 -12.16 -5.40 3.51
N GLY A 47 -13.24 -5.56 2.77
CA GLY A 47 -14.28 -4.55 2.63
C GLY A 47 -15.00 -4.31 3.96
N LEU A 48 -15.09 -3.06 4.38
CA LEU A 48 -15.78 -2.60 5.58
C LEU A 48 -17.14 -1.99 5.26
N SER A 49 -17.20 -1.25 4.17
CA SER A 49 -18.41 -0.58 3.69
C SER A 49 -18.38 -0.50 2.16
N LYS A 50 -19.32 0.23 1.57
CA LYS A 50 -19.37 0.43 0.11
C LYS A 50 -18.14 1.13 -0.45
N ASN A 51 -17.49 1.97 0.34
CA ASN A 51 -16.39 2.84 -0.11
C ASN A 51 -15.12 2.72 0.74
N ASN A 52 -15.09 1.81 1.74
CA ASN A 52 -13.96 1.71 2.66
C ASN A 52 -13.53 0.27 2.83
N ARG A 53 -12.22 0.07 2.89
CA ARG A 53 -11.62 -1.23 3.15
C ARG A 53 -10.36 -1.12 4.00
N LEU A 54 -9.98 -2.22 4.60
CA LEU A 54 -8.65 -2.44 5.15
C LEU A 54 -7.83 -3.24 4.14
N GLU A 55 -6.55 -2.91 4.05
CA GLU A 55 -5.55 -3.71 3.35
C GLU A 55 -4.43 -4.07 4.32
N PHE A 56 -3.97 -5.30 4.24
CA PHE A 56 -2.83 -5.82 5.00
C PHE A 56 -1.85 -6.43 4.04
N ASP A 57 -0.62 -5.93 4.07
CA ASP A 57 0.47 -6.38 3.21
C ASP A 57 1.58 -6.96 4.07
N LEU A 58 1.94 -8.21 3.81
CA LEU A 58 3.04 -8.92 4.45
C LEU A 58 4.16 -9.13 3.43
N GLY A 59 5.24 -8.41 3.62
CA GLY A 59 6.46 -8.52 2.84
C GLY A 59 7.56 -9.26 3.59
N TRP A 60 8.39 -9.98 2.85
CA TRP A 60 9.61 -10.56 3.39
C TRP A 60 10.75 -10.41 2.39
N ARG A 61 11.93 -10.25 2.93
CA ARG A 61 13.17 -10.17 2.18
C ARG A 61 14.16 -11.19 2.72
N ASN A 62 14.72 -11.97 1.84
CA ASN A 62 15.82 -12.85 2.13
C ASN A 62 16.93 -12.61 1.12
N SER A 63 18.05 -12.12 1.58
CA SER A 63 19.24 -11.83 0.78
C SER A 63 20.47 -12.43 1.48
N LYS A 64 21.60 -12.54 0.80
CA LYS A 64 22.79 -13.22 1.34
C LYS A 64 23.20 -12.80 2.75
N ASN A 65 22.91 -11.58 3.15
CA ASN A 65 23.32 -11.01 4.43
C ASN A 65 22.19 -10.25 5.17
N VAL A 66 20.96 -10.21 4.59
CA VAL A 66 19.85 -9.44 5.17
C VAL A 66 18.58 -10.27 5.10
N ASP A 67 18.02 -10.52 6.26
CA ASP A 67 16.67 -11.05 6.41
C ASP A 67 15.79 -9.94 7.00
N ALA A 68 14.65 -9.70 6.40
CA ALA A 68 13.70 -8.72 6.90
C ALA A 68 12.26 -9.14 6.63
N PHE A 69 11.39 -8.73 7.50
CA PHE A 69 9.96 -8.86 7.32
C PHE A 69 9.24 -7.55 7.65
N LYS A 70 8.14 -7.30 6.96
CA LYS A 70 7.35 -6.08 7.11
C LYS A 70 5.86 -6.43 7.04
N LEU A 71 5.08 -5.90 7.97
CA LEU A 71 3.62 -5.95 7.95
C LEU A 71 3.08 -4.53 7.93
N VAL A 72 2.29 -4.20 6.93
CA VAL A 72 1.63 -2.89 6.78
C VAL A 72 0.13 -3.08 6.83
N GLY A 73 -0.56 -2.23 7.57
CA GLY A 73 -2.01 -2.13 7.59
C GLY A 73 -2.46 -0.76 7.11
N LEU A 74 -3.37 -0.72 6.15
CA LEU A 74 -3.87 0.49 5.51
C LEU A 74 -5.39 0.56 5.64
N TYR A 75 -5.90 1.73 5.94
CA TYR A 75 -7.31 2.07 5.78
C TYR A 75 -7.45 2.87 4.49
N GLN A 76 -8.26 2.36 3.56
CA GLN A 76 -8.41 2.92 2.23
C GLN A 76 -9.84 3.39 1.97
N TRP A 77 -9.96 4.55 1.32
CA TRP A 77 -11.19 5.05 0.71
C TRP A 77 -11.12 4.77 -0.78
N VAL A 78 -12.21 4.22 -1.33
CA VAL A 78 -12.30 3.79 -2.72
C VAL A 78 -13.41 4.55 -3.42
N TRP A 79 -13.12 5.08 -4.59
CA TRP A 79 -14.07 5.80 -5.44
C TRP A 79 -14.10 5.18 -6.84
N ASN A 80 -15.31 4.92 -7.32
CA ASN A 80 -15.49 4.43 -8.67
C ASN A 80 -15.28 5.57 -9.69
N ILE A 81 -14.52 5.31 -10.73
CA ILE A 81 -14.33 6.22 -11.86
C ILE A 81 -15.38 5.90 -12.94
N GLU A 82 -15.31 4.68 -13.49
CA GLU A 82 -16.23 4.19 -14.50
C GLU A 82 -16.09 2.66 -14.61
N GLY A 83 -17.23 1.95 -14.72
CA GLY A 83 -17.24 0.50 -14.85
C GLY A 83 -16.42 -0.19 -13.76
N GLY A 84 -15.46 -1.02 -14.15
CA GLY A 84 -14.56 -1.73 -13.24
C GLY A 84 -13.41 -0.88 -12.69
N PHE A 85 -13.21 0.37 -13.17
CA PHE A 85 -12.14 1.24 -12.73
C PHE A 85 -12.49 1.98 -11.45
N ASN A 86 -11.62 1.86 -10.47
CA ASN A 86 -11.64 2.65 -9.25
C ASN A 86 -10.31 3.35 -9.03
N TRP A 87 -10.33 4.42 -8.29
CA TRP A 87 -9.14 4.95 -7.64
C TRP A 87 -9.33 4.87 -6.12
N TYR A 88 -8.25 4.86 -5.39
CA TYR A 88 -8.28 4.81 -3.94
C TYR A 88 -7.16 5.64 -3.35
N ALA A 89 -7.38 6.08 -2.12
CA ALA A 89 -6.35 6.69 -1.29
C ALA A 89 -6.46 6.11 0.12
N GLY A 90 -5.35 6.03 0.81
CA GLY A 90 -5.31 5.43 2.12
C GLY A 90 -4.21 5.99 3.01
N VAL A 91 -4.34 5.65 4.28
CA VAL A 91 -3.32 5.91 5.29
C VAL A 91 -3.21 4.71 6.21
N GLY A 92 -2.04 4.50 6.75
CA GLY A 92 -1.83 3.38 7.65
C GLY A 92 -0.49 3.41 8.36
N ALA A 93 -0.18 2.28 8.95
CA ALA A 93 1.07 2.09 9.67
C ALA A 93 1.56 0.66 9.50
N GLY A 94 2.82 0.44 9.77
CA GLY A 94 3.43 -0.87 9.70
C GLY A 94 4.51 -1.06 10.74
N VAL A 95 4.88 -2.32 10.88
CA VAL A 95 5.98 -2.77 11.72
C VAL A 95 6.82 -3.77 10.96
N GLY A 96 8.09 -3.83 11.29
CA GLY A 96 8.97 -4.82 10.71
C GLY A 96 10.20 -5.08 11.57
N SER A 97 10.93 -6.11 11.18
CA SER A 97 12.22 -6.42 11.76
C SER A 97 13.21 -6.75 10.65
N TRP A 98 14.45 -6.52 10.93
CA TRP A 98 15.55 -6.85 10.04
C TRP A 98 16.72 -7.44 10.82
N SER A 99 17.46 -8.29 10.16
CA SER A 99 18.73 -8.80 10.67
C SER A 99 19.77 -8.77 9.55
N PHE A 100 20.95 -8.35 9.92
CA PHE A 100 22.13 -8.34 9.06
C PHE A 100 23.17 -9.25 9.68
N GLU A 101 23.64 -10.22 8.92
CA GLU A 101 24.71 -11.13 9.35
C GLU A 101 25.82 -11.17 8.30
N ASN A 102 27.00 -10.74 8.71
CA ASN A 102 28.24 -10.89 7.94
C ASN A 102 29.28 -11.51 8.85
N LYS A 103 30.28 -12.17 8.30
CA LYS A 103 31.27 -13.05 8.97
C LYS A 103 31.72 -12.62 10.38
N ASP A 104 31.76 -11.33 10.67
CA ASP A 104 32.23 -10.76 11.95
C ASP A 104 31.27 -9.77 12.60
N VAL A 105 30.13 -9.48 11.97
CA VAL A 105 29.15 -8.49 12.44
C VAL A 105 27.74 -9.08 12.33
N LYS A 106 27.03 -9.07 13.46
CA LYS A 106 25.62 -9.39 13.51
C LYS A 106 24.85 -8.23 14.12
N GLU A 107 23.95 -7.67 13.34
CA GLU A 107 23.07 -6.58 13.76
C GLU A 107 21.62 -6.96 13.48
N ASP A 108 20.75 -6.64 14.38
CA ASP A 108 19.31 -6.85 14.25
C ASP A 108 18.55 -5.66 14.82
N GLY A 109 17.37 -5.42 14.31
CA GLY A 109 16.54 -4.33 14.76
C GLY A 109 15.09 -4.47 14.35
N SER A 110 14.28 -3.59 14.90
CA SER A 110 12.87 -3.44 14.53
C SER A 110 12.60 -1.99 14.16
N PHE A 111 11.59 -1.78 13.34
CA PHE A 111 11.15 -0.46 12.92
C PHE A 111 9.64 -0.38 12.92
N VAL A 112 9.14 0.83 13.02
CA VAL A 112 7.74 1.18 12.76
C VAL A 112 7.71 2.16 11.61
N LEU A 113 6.60 2.18 10.87
CA LEU A 113 6.43 3.10 9.77
C LEU A 113 5.01 3.67 9.74
N ALA A 114 4.88 4.86 9.19
CA ALA A 114 3.62 5.42 8.73
C ALA A 114 3.60 5.34 7.20
N ALA A 115 2.46 4.98 6.64
CA ALA A 115 2.29 4.85 5.21
C ALA A 115 1.11 5.70 4.71
N GLY A 116 1.32 6.36 3.57
CA GLY A 116 0.26 6.82 2.71
C GLY A 116 0.06 5.81 1.58
N ASP A 117 -1.06 5.90 0.88
CA ASP A 117 -1.34 5.05 -0.25
C ASP A 117 -2.25 5.76 -1.24
N ILE A 118 -1.94 5.68 -2.51
CA ILE A 118 -2.78 6.15 -3.59
C ILE A 118 -2.62 5.23 -4.80
N GLY A 119 -3.73 4.82 -5.39
CA GLY A 119 -3.66 3.92 -6.52
C GLY A 119 -4.92 3.92 -7.37
N ILE A 120 -4.80 3.18 -8.44
CA ILE A 120 -5.91 2.83 -9.33
C ILE A 120 -6.06 1.32 -9.37
N GLU A 121 -7.27 0.85 -9.54
CA GLU A 121 -7.55 -0.57 -9.69
C GLU A 121 -8.60 -0.83 -10.75
N TYR A 122 -8.52 -2.00 -11.33
CA TYR A 122 -9.53 -2.53 -12.23
C TYR A 122 -10.09 -3.84 -11.71
N ASN A 123 -11.39 -3.88 -11.53
CA ASN A 123 -12.14 -5.06 -11.13
C ASN A 123 -12.77 -5.70 -12.36
N PHE A 124 -12.31 -6.89 -12.70
CA PHE A 124 -12.84 -7.64 -13.84
C PHE A 124 -14.22 -8.24 -13.54
N ASP A 125 -14.97 -8.63 -14.57
CA ASP A 125 -16.24 -9.33 -14.41
C ASP A 125 -16.08 -10.73 -13.79
N PHE A 126 -14.91 -11.32 -13.90
CA PHE A 126 -14.49 -12.50 -13.17
C PHE A 126 -13.71 -12.10 -11.90
N PRO A 127 -13.53 -12.99 -10.91
CA PRO A 127 -13.01 -12.62 -9.59
C PRO A 127 -11.50 -12.30 -9.60
N LEU A 128 -11.10 -11.34 -10.42
CA LEU A 128 -9.74 -10.80 -10.50
C LEU A 128 -9.77 -9.29 -10.32
N GLN A 129 -8.82 -8.78 -9.56
CA GLN A 129 -8.51 -7.37 -9.42
C GLN A 129 -7.04 -7.13 -9.78
N LEU A 130 -6.78 -6.11 -10.59
CA LEU A 130 -5.44 -5.56 -10.81
C LEU A 130 -5.38 -4.16 -10.22
N SER A 131 -4.27 -3.81 -9.60
CA SER A 131 -4.03 -2.46 -9.08
C SER A 131 -2.62 -1.99 -9.41
N LEU A 132 -2.48 -0.68 -9.50
CA LEU A 132 -1.20 0.02 -9.50
C LEU A 132 -1.27 1.09 -8.44
N ASP A 133 -0.32 1.08 -7.52
CA ASP A 133 -0.31 2.00 -6.39
C ASP A 133 1.07 2.62 -6.16
N PHE A 134 1.02 3.76 -5.50
CA PHE A 134 2.16 4.47 -4.95
C PHE A 134 1.97 4.59 -3.44
N ARG A 135 2.92 4.02 -2.68
CA ARG A 135 2.90 3.97 -1.23
C ARG A 135 4.15 4.64 -0.65
N PRO A 136 4.08 5.93 -0.30
CA PRO A 136 5.12 6.59 0.46
C PRO A 136 5.13 6.07 1.90
N GLU A 137 6.30 5.69 2.38
CA GLU A 137 6.53 5.17 3.73
C GLU A 137 7.52 6.05 4.48
N LEU A 138 7.19 6.39 5.72
CA LEU A 138 8.05 7.11 6.66
C LEU A 138 8.45 6.15 7.77
N TYR A 139 9.72 5.86 7.88
CA TYR A 139 10.28 4.92 8.84
C TYR A 139 10.72 5.64 10.10
N PHE A 140 10.44 5.01 11.24
CA PHE A 140 10.81 5.50 12.58
C PHE A 140 11.49 4.40 13.37
N GLY A 141 12.52 4.79 14.12
CA GLY A 141 13.25 3.92 15.04
C GLY A 141 14.43 3.20 14.45
N GLY A 142 15.56 3.32 15.14
CA GLY A 142 16.79 2.59 14.93
C GLY A 142 17.54 2.87 13.63
N ASP A 143 18.61 2.13 13.45
CA ASP A 143 19.54 2.23 12.33
C ASP A 143 18.88 2.01 10.95
N TYR A 144 17.69 1.40 10.92
CA TYR A 144 16.93 1.20 9.67
C TYR A 144 16.42 2.51 9.08
N ALA A 145 15.99 3.45 9.91
CA ALA A 145 15.58 4.79 9.47
C ALA A 145 16.76 5.58 8.91
N ASP A 146 17.93 5.44 9.52
CA ASP A 146 19.17 6.08 9.06
C ASP A 146 19.67 5.48 7.74
N PHE A 147 19.55 4.17 7.57
CA PHE A 147 19.91 3.45 6.35
C PHE A 147 19.03 3.83 5.14
N ARG A 148 17.77 4.24 5.38
CA ARG A 148 16.79 4.58 4.35
C ARG A 148 16.50 6.07 4.22
N ASP A 149 17.27 6.95 4.89
CA ASP A 149 16.95 8.40 4.99
C ASP A 149 15.53 8.68 5.52
N GLY A 150 14.95 7.72 6.25
CA GLY A 150 13.61 7.83 6.84
C GLY A 150 12.43 7.87 5.87
N PHE A 151 12.66 7.87 4.54
CA PHE A 151 11.60 7.94 3.53
C PHE A 151 11.82 6.90 2.43
N GLY A 152 10.80 6.07 2.18
CA GLY A 152 10.79 5.07 1.12
C GLY A 152 9.53 5.17 0.27
N PRO A 153 9.58 5.69 -0.97
CA PRO A 153 8.47 5.55 -1.89
C PRO A 153 8.47 4.15 -2.49
N ASP A 154 7.29 3.51 -2.55
CA ASP A 154 7.11 2.24 -3.22
C ASP A 154 6.04 2.36 -4.32
N ILE A 155 6.32 1.79 -5.49
CA ILE A 155 5.38 1.67 -6.60
C ILE A 155 5.20 0.18 -6.86
N ALA A 156 3.97 -0.29 -6.81
CA ALA A 156 3.71 -1.71 -6.95
C ALA A 156 2.49 -2.03 -7.82
N LEU A 157 2.54 -3.21 -8.40
CA LEU A 157 1.44 -3.84 -9.10
C LEU A 157 0.79 -4.87 -8.19
N GLY A 158 -0.52 -4.74 -7.97
CA GLY A 158 -1.32 -5.70 -7.21
C GLY A 158 -2.11 -6.63 -8.12
N ILE A 159 -2.12 -7.91 -7.79
CA ILE A 159 -2.94 -8.93 -8.45
C ILE A 159 -3.66 -9.68 -7.34
N ARG A 160 -4.99 -9.60 -7.29
CA ARG A 160 -5.79 -10.18 -6.22
C ARG A 160 -6.98 -10.97 -6.76
N TYR A 161 -7.28 -12.07 -6.11
CA TYR A 161 -8.52 -12.82 -6.28
C TYR A 161 -9.57 -12.30 -5.27
N ARG A 162 -10.80 -12.01 -5.79
CA ARG A 162 -11.90 -11.41 -5.01
C ARG A 162 -12.92 -12.44 -4.56
#